data_fd521fa2c9ed4b4bcca61da830965882
#
_entry.id   fd521fa2c9ed4b4bcca61da830965882
#
_cell.length_a   1.000
_cell.length_b   1.000
_cell.length_c   1.000
_cell.angle_alpha   90.00
_cell.angle_beta   90.00
_cell.angle_gamma   90.00
#
_symmetry.space_group_name_H-M   'P 1'
#
loop_
_entity.id
_entity.type
_entity.pdbx_description
1 polymer ?
#
loop_
_entity_poly.entity_id
_entity_poly.type
_entity_poly.pdbx_seq_one_letter_code
_entity_poly.pdbx_strand_id
1 'polypeptide(L)'
;MAQIYLLAAGVLLCSIPAYSLGWNLPRSHSQENKDVFQHLEQLQRIPSQWCLKDRTDFKFPWKRENITPIQVTQGTCHHHLMLQQIFNLFTTEDSRAAWNNTLLDKLLSSLHLRLHRLEQMKKDNLDCRDLGRAAREYFHGIHVYLKAKEYSPCAWEVVRVEIKRCLSLM
;
A
#
# COMPACT_ATOMS: atom_id res chain seq x y z
N MET A 1 13.62 -55.31 7.73
CA MET A 1 14.55 -54.16 7.67
C MET A 1 14.34 -53.31 6.45
N ALA A 2 14.17 -53.83 5.26
CA ALA A 2 13.95 -53.04 4.06
C ALA A 2 12.67 -52.17 4.06
N GLN A 3 11.60 -52.62 4.70
CA GLN A 3 10.34 -51.87 4.77
C GLN A 3 10.41 -50.64 5.67
N ILE A 4 11.27 -50.61 6.68
CA ILE A 4 11.45 -49.44 7.57
C ILE A 4 12.17 -48.30 6.83
N TYR A 5 13.10 -48.61 5.95
CA TYR A 5 13.81 -47.62 5.14
C TYR A 5 12.92 -46.98 4.06
N LEU A 6 11.99 -47.74 3.50
CA LEU A 6 11.02 -47.22 2.52
C LEU A 6 10.02 -46.27 3.17
N LEU A 7 9.60 -46.51 4.41
CA LEU A 7 8.72 -45.60 5.15
C LEU A 7 9.43 -44.28 5.52
N ALA A 8 10.68 -44.37 5.91
CA ALA A 8 11.46 -43.18 6.23
C ALA A 8 11.71 -42.33 5.00
N ALA A 9 11.98 -42.94 3.85
CA ALA A 9 12.14 -42.23 2.58
C ALA A 9 10.80 -41.58 2.12
N GLY A 10 9.69 -42.24 2.34
CA GLY A 10 8.36 -41.71 2.01
C GLY A 10 7.99 -40.48 2.84
N VAL A 11 8.32 -40.48 4.13
CA VAL A 11 8.09 -39.32 5.02
C VAL A 11 8.96 -38.11 4.63
N LEU A 12 10.21 -38.35 4.25
CA LEU A 12 11.10 -37.29 3.78
C LEU A 12 10.62 -36.70 2.47
N LEU A 13 10.11 -37.48 1.54
CA LEU A 13 9.60 -37.00 0.25
C LEU A 13 8.29 -36.21 0.39
N CYS A 14 7.48 -36.52 1.39
CA CYS A 14 6.24 -35.73 1.66
C CYS A 14 6.51 -34.39 2.34
N SER A 15 7.62 -34.22 3.04
CA SER A 15 7.94 -32.96 3.72
C SER A 15 8.61 -31.94 2.81
N ILE A 16 9.41 -32.37 1.83
CA ILE A 16 10.16 -31.49 0.91
C ILE A 16 9.25 -30.67 -0.01
N PRO A 17 8.19 -31.23 -0.64
CA PRO A 17 7.33 -30.44 -1.52
C PRO A 17 6.54 -29.35 -0.83
N ALA A 18 6.20 -29.52 0.43
CA ALA A 18 5.46 -28.49 1.19
C ALA A 18 6.29 -27.25 1.43
N TYR A 19 7.58 -27.39 1.67
CA TYR A 19 8.48 -26.25 1.82
C TYR A 19 8.78 -25.55 0.48
N SER A 20 8.96 -26.29 -0.59
CA SER A 20 9.21 -25.70 -1.91
C SER A 20 8.00 -24.99 -2.47
N LEU A 21 6.78 -25.45 -2.20
CA LEU A 21 5.53 -24.80 -2.59
C LEU A 21 5.33 -23.48 -1.84
N GLY A 22 5.74 -23.37 -0.58
CA GLY A 22 5.66 -22.14 0.19
C GLY A 22 6.58 -21.02 -0.33
N TRP A 23 7.67 -21.38 -0.99
CA TRP A 23 8.63 -20.42 -1.54
C TRP A 23 8.20 -19.86 -2.90
N ASN A 24 7.41 -20.59 -3.66
CA ASN A 24 7.00 -20.23 -5.02
C ASN A 24 5.58 -19.65 -5.11
N LEU A 25 4.82 -19.62 -3.98
CA LEU A 25 3.51 -19.00 -3.97
C LEU A 25 3.67 -17.48 -4.02
N PRO A 26 3.04 -16.79 -5.01
CA PRO A 26 3.02 -15.34 -4.99
C PRO A 26 2.35 -14.86 -3.71
N ARG A 27 2.97 -13.88 -3.04
CA ARG A 27 2.35 -13.24 -1.88
C ARG A 27 0.96 -12.75 -2.28
N SER A 28 -0.06 -13.11 -1.51
CA SER A 28 -1.41 -12.63 -1.76
C SER A 28 -1.48 -11.11 -1.62
N HIS A 29 -2.38 -10.45 -2.33
CA HIS A 29 -2.64 -9.02 -2.19
C HIS A 29 -2.86 -8.61 -0.73
N SER A 30 -3.47 -9.49 0.06
CA SER A 30 -3.68 -9.30 1.49
C SER A 30 -2.37 -9.17 2.26
N GLN A 31 -1.34 -9.95 1.93
CA GLN A 31 -0.05 -9.90 2.61
C GLN A 31 0.71 -8.62 2.25
N GLU A 32 0.69 -8.21 1.00
CA GLU A 32 1.34 -6.98 0.54
C GLU A 32 0.70 -5.74 1.17
N ASN A 33 -0.62 -5.72 1.32
CA ASN A 33 -1.32 -4.67 2.04
C ASN A 33 -0.87 -4.60 3.50
N LYS A 34 -0.73 -5.75 4.16
CA LYS A 34 -0.25 -5.81 5.55
C LYS A 34 1.15 -5.22 5.69
N ASP A 35 2.05 -5.53 4.77
CA ASP A 35 3.42 -5.01 4.80
C ASP A 35 3.43 -3.48 4.68
N VAL A 36 2.68 -2.91 3.74
CA VAL A 36 2.56 -1.45 3.57
C VAL A 36 1.94 -0.81 4.82
N PHE A 37 0.88 -1.40 5.37
CA PHE A 37 0.27 -0.94 6.62
C PHE A 37 1.26 -0.92 7.77
N GLN A 38 2.01 -2.00 7.96
CA GLN A 38 2.99 -2.13 9.03
C GLN A 38 4.07 -1.06 8.91
N HIS A 39 4.57 -0.80 7.69
CA HIS A 39 5.57 0.24 7.47
C HIS A 39 5.01 1.64 7.73
N LEU A 40 3.76 1.91 7.37
CA LEU A 40 3.08 3.17 7.73
C LEU A 40 2.94 3.35 9.24
N GLU A 41 2.59 2.29 9.96
CA GLU A 41 2.51 2.31 11.43
C GLU A 41 3.88 2.64 12.05
N GLN A 42 4.94 2.04 11.55
CA GLN A 42 6.30 2.27 12.06
C GLN A 42 6.81 3.68 11.82
N LEU A 43 6.26 4.41 10.84
CA LEU A 43 6.62 5.80 10.59
C LEU A 43 6.14 6.75 11.68
N GLN A 44 5.12 6.39 12.44
CA GLN A 44 4.56 7.26 13.46
C GLN A 44 5.62 7.76 14.43
N ARG A 45 5.77 9.08 14.53
CA ARG A 45 6.74 9.74 15.42
C ARG A 45 6.09 10.37 16.64
N ILE A 46 4.84 10.80 16.51
CA ILE A 46 4.07 11.49 17.55
C ILE A 46 2.69 10.86 17.66
N PRO A 47 2.06 10.88 18.86
CA PRO A 47 0.71 10.39 19.04
C PRO A 47 -0.29 11.20 18.20
N SER A 48 -1.21 10.52 17.51
CA SER A 48 -2.25 11.17 16.70
C SER A 48 -3.14 12.10 17.51
N GLN A 49 -3.33 11.83 18.81
CA GLN A 49 -4.13 12.65 19.70
C GLN A 49 -3.60 14.08 19.84
N TRP A 50 -2.30 14.28 19.66
CA TRP A 50 -1.68 15.60 19.73
C TRP A 50 -2.00 16.48 18.52
N CYS A 51 -2.50 15.87 17.45
CA CYS A 51 -2.72 16.51 16.16
C CYS A 51 -4.20 16.71 15.83
N LEU A 52 -5.10 16.63 16.81
CA LEU A 52 -6.55 16.77 16.61
C LEU A 52 -6.95 18.09 15.97
N LYS A 53 -6.24 19.17 16.27
CA LYS A 53 -6.50 20.51 15.70
C LYS A 53 -6.16 20.61 14.21
N ASP A 54 -5.29 19.72 13.74
CA ASP A 54 -4.84 19.72 12.34
C ASP A 54 -5.65 18.77 11.46
N ARG A 55 -6.59 18.03 12.03
CA ARG A 55 -7.47 17.12 11.29
C ARG A 55 -8.30 17.88 10.26
N THR A 56 -8.44 17.27 9.09
CA THR A 56 -9.31 17.74 8.03
C THR A 56 -9.89 16.56 7.26
N ASP A 57 -11.00 16.79 6.57
CA ASP A 57 -11.57 15.82 5.65
C ASP A 57 -11.00 16.10 4.25
N PHE A 58 -10.17 15.19 3.75
CA PHE A 58 -9.60 15.28 2.40
C PHE A 58 -10.57 14.85 1.30
N LYS A 59 -11.76 14.39 1.66
CA LYS A 59 -12.82 13.95 0.74
C LYS A 59 -12.35 12.83 -0.20
N PHE A 60 -12.12 11.66 0.39
CA PHE A 60 -11.76 10.47 -0.37
C PHE A 60 -12.80 10.22 -1.48
N PRO A 61 -12.35 10.11 -2.77
CA PRO A 61 -13.26 10.19 -3.91
C PRO A 61 -14.14 8.97 -4.12
N TRP A 62 -13.83 7.85 -3.49
CA TRP A 62 -14.57 6.61 -3.71
C TRP A 62 -15.23 6.09 -2.45
N LYS A 63 -16.54 5.84 -2.58
CA LYS A 63 -17.31 5.17 -1.53
C LYS A 63 -17.49 3.70 -1.89
N ARG A 64 -17.31 2.82 -0.91
CA ARG A 64 -17.46 1.37 -1.06
C ARG A 64 -18.84 0.96 -1.59
N GLU A 65 -19.85 1.79 -1.33
CA GLU A 65 -21.24 1.56 -1.70
C GLU A 65 -21.52 1.72 -3.22
N ASN A 66 -20.60 2.35 -3.94
CA ASN A 66 -20.77 2.65 -5.37
C ASN A 66 -19.98 1.69 -6.28
N ILE A 67 -19.48 0.58 -5.73
CA ILE A 67 -18.69 -0.38 -6.51
C ILE A 67 -19.64 -1.30 -7.27
N THR A 68 -19.84 -1.03 -8.55
CA THR A 68 -20.56 -1.94 -9.46
C THR A 68 -19.64 -3.05 -9.97
N PRO A 69 -20.17 -4.21 -10.41
CA PRO A 69 -19.35 -5.30 -10.96
C PRO A 69 -18.45 -4.90 -12.13
N ILE A 70 -18.81 -3.89 -12.90
CA ILE A 70 -18.00 -3.34 -13.99
C ILE A 70 -16.74 -2.66 -13.45
N GLN A 71 -16.81 -2.14 -12.23
CA GLN A 71 -15.68 -1.48 -11.56
C GLN A 71 -14.67 -2.45 -10.97
N VAL A 72 -14.98 -3.73 -10.82
CA VAL A 72 -14.04 -4.75 -10.37
C VAL A 72 -12.90 -4.92 -11.39
N THR A 73 -13.20 -4.85 -12.68
CA THR A 73 -12.20 -4.87 -13.76
C THR A 73 -11.34 -3.60 -13.77
N GLN A 74 -11.89 -2.47 -13.31
CA GLN A 74 -11.16 -1.21 -13.15
C GLN A 74 -10.41 -1.11 -11.82
N GLY A 75 -10.63 -2.06 -10.90
CA GLY A 75 -10.00 -2.07 -9.57
C GLY A 75 -8.47 -2.08 -9.63
N THR A 76 -7.88 -2.78 -10.59
CA THR A 76 -6.43 -2.79 -10.81
C THR A 76 -5.89 -1.43 -11.22
N CYS A 77 -6.58 -0.74 -12.14
CA CYS A 77 -6.28 0.65 -12.51
C CYS A 77 -6.30 1.59 -11.31
N HIS A 78 -7.34 1.47 -10.51
CA HIS A 78 -7.58 2.24 -9.32
C HIS A 78 -6.45 2.10 -8.31
N HIS A 79 -6.13 0.85 -7.97
CA HIS A 79 -5.05 0.52 -7.05
C HIS A 79 -3.71 1.05 -7.56
N HIS A 80 -3.43 0.88 -8.85
CA HIS A 80 -2.19 1.37 -9.47
C HIS A 80 -2.08 2.89 -9.35
N LEU A 81 -3.11 3.62 -9.73
CA LEU A 81 -3.13 5.09 -9.67
C LEU A 81 -2.97 5.61 -8.24
N MET A 82 -3.70 5.03 -7.29
CA MET A 82 -3.62 5.42 -5.89
C MET A 82 -2.24 5.14 -5.31
N LEU A 83 -1.70 3.96 -5.53
CA LEU A 83 -0.37 3.59 -5.03
C LEU A 83 0.73 4.45 -5.66
N GLN A 84 0.59 4.80 -6.93
CA GLN A 84 1.53 5.72 -7.59
C GLN A 84 1.52 7.10 -6.94
N GLN A 85 0.35 7.63 -6.63
CA GLN A 85 0.21 8.91 -5.94
C GLN A 85 0.74 8.85 -4.51
N ILE A 86 0.52 7.76 -3.80
CA ILE A 86 1.06 7.54 -2.45
C ILE A 86 2.59 7.49 -2.52
N PHE A 87 3.14 6.75 -3.46
CA PHE A 87 4.59 6.66 -3.67
C PHE A 87 5.19 8.05 -3.93
N ASN A 88 4.58 8.81 -4.85
CA ASN A 88 5.03 10.17 -5.17
C ASN A 88 5.00 11.10 -3.95
N LEU A 89 3.96 11.00 -3.12
CA LEU A 89 3.82 11.78 -1.89
C LEU A 89 4.98 11.55 -0.92
N PHE A 90 5.39 10.30 -0.74
CA PHE A 90 6.44 9.93 0.21
C PHE A 90 7.86 10.03 -0.35
N THR A 91 8.02 10.24 -1.65
CA THR A 91 9.35 10.42 -2.28
C THR A 91 9.81 11.87 -2.31
N THR A 92 9.01 12.82 -1.85
CA THR A 92 9.38 14.24 -1.81
C THR A 92 10.49 14.52 -0.82
N GLU A 93 11.23 15.62 -1.02
CA GLU A 93 12.25 16.08 -0.07
C GLU A 93 11.65 16.42 1.30
N ASP A 94 10.45 17.01 1.31
CA ASP A 94 9.72 17.32 2.54
C ASP A 94 9.40 16.06 3.34
N SER A 95 9.02 14.98 2.67
CA SER A 95 8.82 13.67 3.29
C SER A 95 10.12 13.13 3.90
N ARG A 96 11.22 13.21 3.18
CA ARG A 96 12.52 12.74 3.67
C ARG A 96 13.01 13.53 4.89
N ALA A 97 12.70 14.82 4.95
CA ALA A 97 13.01 15.64 6.11
C ALA A 97 12.12 15.33 7.33
N ALA A 98 10.90 14.86 7.11
CA ALA A 98 9.92 14.60 8.16
C ALA A 98 10.06 13.23 8.83
N TRP A 99 10.45 12.20 8.08
CA TRP A 99 10.43 10.81 8.52
C TRP A 99 11.82 10.23 8.73
N ASN A 100 11.89 9.19 9.56
CA ASN A 100 13.11 8.38 9.66
C ASN A 100 13.38 7.72 8.28
N ASN A 101 14.55 7.99 7.70
CA ASN A 101 14.88 7.57 6.34
C ASN A 101 14.92 6.05 6.18
N THR A 102 15.39 5.31 7.17
CA THR A 102 15.41 3.84 7.13
C THR A 102 13.99 3.27 7.07
N LEU A 103 13.09 3.79 7.89
CA LEU A 103 11.68 3.37 7.92
C LEU A 103 10.96 3.82 6.65
N LEU A 104 11.25 5.03 6.18
CA LEU A 104 10.68 5.55 4.93
C LEU A 104 11.09 4.70 3.73
N ASP A 105 12.35 4.30 3.64
CA ASP A 105 12.85 3.44 2.56
C ASP A 105 12.19 2.06 2.57
N LYS A 106 11.87 1.52 3.74
CA LYS A 106 11.09 0.27 3.85
C LYS A 106 9.69 0.42 3.29
N LEU A 107 9.01 1.52 3.61
CA LEU A 107 7.69 1.83 3.05
C LEU A 107 7.76 1.99 1.53
N LEU A 108 8.70 2.77 1.03
CA LEU A 108 8.88 3.02 -0.40
C LEU A 108 9.20 1.73 -1.16
N SER A 109 10.00 0.85 -0.59
CA SER A 109 10.32 -0.45 -1.20
C SER A 109 9.07 -1.35 -1.30
N SER A 110 8.25 -1.38 -0.26
CA SER A 110 6.98 -2.13 -0.27
C SER A 110 5.99 -1.59 -1.29
N LEU A 111 5.88 -0.28 -1.39
CA LEU A 111 5.03 0.39 -2.38
C LEU A 111 5.52 0.11 -3.81
N HIS A 112 6.83 0.21 -4.03
CA HIS A 112 7.44 -0.05 -5.34
C HIS A 112 7.21 -1.48 -5.80
N LEU A 113 7.41 -2.46 -4.94
CA LEU A 113 7.16 -3.87 -5.24
C LEU A 113 5.70 -4.12 -5.64
N ARG A 114 4.78 -3.52 -4.91
CA ARG A 114 3.35 -3.65 -5.19
C ARG A 114 2.97 -2.98 -6.51
N LEU A 115 3.50 -1.79 -6.78
CA LEU A 115 3.30 -1.10 -8.05
C LEU A 115 3.79 -1.94 -9.22
N HIS A 116 4.97 -2.51 -9.11
CA HIS A 116 5.56 -3.36 -10.14
C HIS A 116 4.67 -4.57 -10.44
N ARG A 117 4.12 -5.23 -9.42
CA ARG A 117 3.20 -6.36 -9.61
C ARG A 117 1.89 -5.96 -10.27
N LEU A 118 1.33 -4.81 -9.90
CA LEU A 118 0.12 -4.30 -10.53
C LEU A 118 0.34 -3.94 -11.99
N GLU A 119 1.50 -3.40 -12.35
CA GLU A 119 1.88 -3.13 -13.74
C GLU A 119 1.93 -4.41 -14.56
N GLN A 120 2.45 -5.50 -14.01
CA GLN A 120 2.47 -6.80 -14.67
C GLN A 120 1.07 -7.40 -14.88
N MET A 121 0.15 -7.12 -13.99
CA MET A 121 -1.25 -7.59 -14.07
C MET A 121 -2.09 -6.76 -15.03
N LYS A 122 -1.64 -5.56 -15.38
CA LYS A 122 -2.32 -4.63 -16.29
C LYS A 122 -2.09 -5.06 -17.75
N LYS A 123 -2.78 -6.11 -18.17
CA LYS A 123 -2.64 -6.67 -19.52
C LYS A 123 -3.38 -5.92 -20.61
N ASP A 124 -4.38 -5.10 -20.26
CA ASP A 124 -5.23 -4.42 -21.21
C ASP A 124 -5.16 -2.90 -20.99
N ASN A 125 -5.24 -2.15 -22.10
CA ASN A 125 -5.35 -0.70 -22.12
C ASN A 125 -6.70 -0.24 -21.56
N LEU A 126 -6.94 -0.52 -20.27
CA LEU A 126 -8.12 -0.01 -19.58
C LEU A 126 -8.01 1.51 -19.48
N ASP A 127 -9.02 2.19 -19.99
CA ASP A 127 -9.09 3.64 -19.91
C ASP A 127 -9.44 4.05 -18.47
N CYS A 128 -8.42 4.41 -17.72
CA CYS A 128 -8.53 4.84 -16.32
C CYS A 128 -8.59 6.37 -16.18
N ARG A 129 -8.88 7.12 -17.24
CA ARG A 129 -8.78 8.59 -17.29
C ARG A 129 -9.62 9.28 -16.22
N ASP A 130 -10.89 8.89 -16.09
CA ASP A 130 -11.80 9.51 -15.13
C ASP A 130 -11.38 9.23 -13.68
N LEU A 131 -10.93 8.01 -13.41
CA LEU A 131 -10.42 7.61 -12.11
C LEU A 131 -9.10 8.33 -11.79
N GLY A 132 -8.24 8.50 -12.79
CA GLY A 132 -6.97 9.20 -12.66
C GLY A 132 -7.16 10.67 -12.27
N ARG A 133 -8.17 11.33 -12.81
CA ARG A 133 -8.49 12.72 -12.46
C ARG A 133 -8.90 12.83 -10.98
N ALA A 134 -9.82 12.00 -10.54
CA ALA A 134 -10.28 12.00 -9.15
C ALA A 134 -9.13 11.72 -8.16
N ALA A 135 -8.27 10.77 -8.49
CA ALA A 135 -7.07 10.48 -7.69
C ALA A 135 -6.14 11.69 -7.61
N ARG A 136 -5.85 12.34 -8.74
CA ARG A 136 -4.98 13.52 -8.77
C ARG A 136 -5.54 14.68 -7.97
N GLU A 137 -6.83 14.95 -8.08
CA GLU A 137 -7.49 16.01 -7.32
C GLU A 137 -7.42 15.75 -5.81
N TYR A 138 -7.65 14.53 -5.40
CA TYR A 138 -7.55 14.11 -4.00
C TYR A 138 -6.13 14.32 -3.44
N PHE A 139 -5.11 13.82 -4.14
CA PHE A 139 -3.72 13.99 -3.71
C PHE A 139 -3.23 15.43 -3.82
N HIS A 140 -3.72 16.18 -4.81
CA HIS A 140 -3.46 17.61 -4.88
C HIS A 140 -3.95 18.31 -3.60
N GLY A 141 -5.13 17.99 -3.13
CA GLY A 141 -5.65 18.49 -1.86
C GLY A 141 -4.75 18.17 -0.66
N ILE A 142 -4.17 16.97 -0.63
CA ILE A 142 -3.20 16.58 0.41
C ILE A 142 -1.93 17.43 0.33
N HIS A 143 -1.39 17.64 -0.86
CA HIS A 143 -0.20 18.48 -1.07
C HIS A 143 -0.45 19.95 -0.68
N VAL A 144 -1.60 20.49 -1.05
CA VAL A 144 -2.00 21.86 -0.67
C VAL A 144 -2.11 21.98 0.85
N TYR A 145 -2.71 21.00 1.51
CA TYR A 145 -2.81 20.95 2.98
C TYR A 145 -1.42 20.94 3.62
N LEU A 146 -0.53 20.07 3.19
CA LEU A 146 0.84 19.99 3.73
C LEU A 146 1.57 21.31 3.58
N LYS A 147 1.48 21.93 2.40
CA LYS A 147 2.11 23.23 2.14
C LYS A 147 1.52 24.32 3.04
N ALA A 148 0.20 24.39 3.20
CA ALA A 148 -0.47 25.36 4.05
C ALA A 148 -0.08 25.20 5.53
N LYS A 149 0.20 23.98 5.97
CA LYS A 149 0.66 23.63 7.33
C LYS A 149 2.18 23.65 7.47
N GLU A 150 2.89 24.15 6.46
CA GLU A 150 4.36 24.25 6.44
C GLU A 150 5.05 22.92 6.72
N TYR A 151 4.45 21.81 6.26
CA TYR A 151 4.98 20.44 6.43
C TYR A 151 5.27 20.09 7.89
N SER A 152 4.45 20.59 8.81
CA SER A 152 4.62 20.38 10.25
C SER A 152 4.52 18.88 10.62
N PRO A 153 5.12 18.46 11.75
CA PRO A 153 4.99 17.07 12.22
C PRO A 153 3.54 16.60 12.36
N CYS A 154 2.65 17.45 12.87
CA CYS A 154 1.23 17.12 12.97
C CYS A 154 0.55 17.00 11.60
N ALA A 155 0.89 17.86 10.64
CA ALA A 155 0.35 17.76 9.29
C ALA A 155 0.73 16.42 8.64
N TRP A 156 1.98 16.00 8.76
CA TRP A 156 2.42 14.69 8.27
C TRP A 156 1.75 13.53 9.00
N GLU A 157 1.52 13.64 10.30
CA GLU A 157 0.79 12.61 11.05
C GLU A 157 -0.66 12.47 10.59
N VAL A 158 -1.34 13.58 10.37
CA VAL A 158 -2.69 13.59 9.79
C VAL A 158 -2.70 12.92 8.40
N VAL A 159 -1.74 13.23 7.57
CA VAL A 159 -1.60 12.62 6.23
C VAL A 159 -1.29 11.13 6.34
N ARG A 160 -0.39 10.72 7.23
CA ARG A 160 -0.08 9.29 7.44
C ARG A 160 -1.35 8.49 7.78
N VAL A 161 -2.17 9.00 8.69
CA VAL A 161 -3.44 8.37 9.08
C VAL A 161 -4.41 8.32 7.90
N GLU A 162 -4.49 9.40 7.11
CA GLU A 162 -5.33 9.44 5.91
C GLU A 162 -4.90 8.39 4.88
N ILE A 163 -3.60 8.27 4.62
CA ILE A 163 -3.08 7.26 3.69
C ILE A 163 -3.38 5.84 4.18
N LYS A 164 -3.25 5.61 5.48
CA LYS A 164 -3.62 4.33 6.08
C LYS A 164 -5.11 4.01 5.85
N ARG A 165 -5.98 4.97 6.07
CA ARG A 165 -7.42 4.85 5.78
C ARG A 165 -7.67 4.59 4.30
N CYS A 166 -7.02 5.35 3.43
CA CYS A 166 -7.09 5.19 1.97
C CYS A 166 -6.78 3.75 1.54
N LEU A 167 -5.68 3.19 2.04
CA LEU A 167 -5.27 1.81 1.76
C LEU A 167 -6.28 0.78 2.29
N SER A 168 -6.94 1.06 3.41
CA SER A 168 -7.96 0.17 3.97
C SER A 168 -9.25 0.13 3.14
N LEU A 169 -9.50 1.18 2.36
CA LEU A 169 -10.67 1.30 1.49
C LEU A 169 -10.43 0.74 0.08
N MET A 170 -9.20 0.44 -0.25
CA MET A 170 -8.79 -0.19 -1.51
C MET A 170 -8.86 -1.71 -1.41
#